data_c3e8161df83c66d90c9c2d0059e0e7e6
#
_entry.id   c3e8161df83c66d90c9c2d0059e0e7e6
#
_cell.length_a   1.000
_cell.length_b   1.000
_cell.length_c   1.000
_cell.angle_alpha   90.00
_cell.angle_beta   90.00
_cell.angle_gamma   90.00
#
_symmetry.space_group_name_H-M   'P 1'
#
loop_
_entity.id
_entity.type
_entity.pdbx_description
1 polymer ?
#
loop_
_entity_poly.entity_id
_entity_poly.type
_entity_poly.pdbx_seq_one_letter_code
_entity_poly.pdbx_strand_id
1 'polypeptide(L)'
;QNNLNARPVSYWKNTSDNAIIRSFIDYTGAAIRKKLEVLIAGGSICQKIEEDLTYDYLHSSEDNLWSILYLTGYLTKVGERDKDGQIELRIPNKEVKEIFESTVRKWFEDSARVTNRKDLFDAVWNKDADKATKEISTLLRMTISYYDYRENFYHAFLAGIFAGAGYSVESNREHGEGRSDIVIYNDVTGQVAVFEAKYSRKLEDLEKDCQKALDQINTKMYAKEFEDAYEEVLCYGIAFYKKRSEERRVGKECR
;
A
#
# COMPACT_ATOMS: atom_id res chain seq x y z
N GLN A 1 17.75 -32.98 -19.21
CA GLN A 1 17.24 -33.56 -17.94
C GLN A 1 16.21 -32.57 -17.40
N ASN A 2 14.91 -32.91 -17.53
CA ASN A 2 13.82 -32.12 -16.98
C ASN A 2 13.83 -32.22 -15.46
N ASN A 3 14.23 -31.18 -14.80
CA ASN A 3 14.18 -31.11 -13.33
C ASN A 3 12.73 -30.80 -12.90
N LEU A 4 11.95 -31.82 -12.60
CA LEU A 4 10.55 -31.76 -12.19
C LEU A 4 10.33 -30.98 -10.87
N ASN A 5 11.40 -30.57 -10.18
CA ASN A 5 11.38 -29.80 -8.94
C ASN A 5 11.82 -28.33 -9.14
N ALA A 6 12.02 -27.87 -10.38
CA ALA A 6 12.35 -26.47 -10.62
C ALA A 6 11.14 -25.58 -10.27
N ARG A 7 11.34 -24.66 -9.33
CA ARG A 7 10.33 -23.64 -9.06
C ARG A 7 10.17 -22.78 -10.31
N PRO A 8 8.93 -22.46 -10.74
CA PRO A 8 8.71 -21.56 -11.85
C PRO A 8 9.43 -20.23 -11.60
N VAL A 9 10.29 -19.83 -12.52
CA VAL A 9 10.99 -18.54 -12.47
C VAL A 9 10.30 -17.62 -13.45
N SER A 10 10.02 -16.38 -13.03
CA SER A 10 9.41 -15.37 -13.89
C SER A 10 10.39 -14.97 -14.99
N TYR A 11 10.05 -15.27 -16.23
CA TYR A 11 10.83 -14.90 -17.41
C TYR A 11 10.56 -13.45 -17.83
N TRP A 12 9.33 -12.96 -17.65
CA TRP A 12 8.90 -11.60 -18.05
C TRP A 12 9.47 -10.50 -17.16
N LYS A 13 9.78 -10.81 -15.93
CA LYS A 13 10.29 -9.84 -14.95
C LYS A 13 11.63 -9.20 -15.34
N ASN A 14 12.41 -9.89 -16.18
CA ASN A 14 13.76 -9.48 -16.58
C ASN A 14 13.89 -9.13 -18.08
N THR A 15 12.84 -9.28 -18.88
CA THR A 15 12.92 -9.14 -20.35
C THR A 15 12.29 -7.88 -20.90
N SER A 16 11.45 -7.18 -20.15
CA SER A 16 10.88 -5.88 -20.54
C SER A 16 11.02 -4.89 -19.39
N ASP A 17 11.40 -3.69 -19.75
CA ASP A 17 11.25 -2.57 -18.84
C ASP A 17 9.74 -2.36 -18.65
N ASN A 18 9.24 -2.62 -17.44
CA ASN A 18 7.83 -2.46 -17.09
C ASN A 18 7.38 -0.97 -17.12
N ALA A 19 8.11 -0.13 -17.86
CA ALA A 19 7.88 1.28 -18.07
C ALA A 19 6.46 1.56 -18.59
N ILE A 20 5.90 0.66 -19.41
CA ILE A 20 4.51 0.77 -19.89
C ILE A 20 3.52 0.79 -18.73
N ILE A 21 3.61 -0.18 -17.81
CA ILE A 21 2.70 -0.23 -16.66
C ILE A 21 2.93 0.97 -15.75
N ARG A 22 4.19 1.38 -15.58
CA ARG A 22 4.54 2.55 -14.77
C ARG A 22 3.97 3.84 -15.38
N SER A 23 4.18 4.09 -16.67
CA SER A 23 3.62 5.26 -17.35
C SER A 23 2.09 5.28 -17.30
N PHE A 24 1.47 4.09 -17.35
CA PHE A 24 0.05 3.91 -17.19
C PHE A 24 -0.43 4.33 -15.78
N ILE A 25 0.29 3.93 -14.74
CA ILE A 25 -0.03 4.28 -13.36
C ILE A 25 0.19 5.77 -13.09
N ASP A 26 1.24 6.37 -13.62
CA ASP A 26 1.56 7.79 -13.47
C ASP A 26 0.51 8.70 -14.11
N TYR A 27 -0.12 8.25 -15.21
CA TYR A 27 -1.18 8.98 -15.91
C TYR A 27 -2.57 8.83 -15.28
N THR A 28 -2.74 8.01 -14.23
CA THR A 28 -4.03 7.55 -13.76
C THR A 28 -4.90 8.59 -13.05
N GLY A 29 -6.07 8.88 -13.62
CA GLY A 29 -7.24 9.41 -12.91
C GLY A 29 -7.89 8.36 -12.00
N ALA A 30 -8.85 8.80 -11.15
CA ALA A 30 -9.53 7.92 -10.20
C ALA A 30 -10.27 6.73 -10.86
N ALA A 31 -10.77 6.91 -12.10
CA ALA A 31 -11.50 5.88 -12.85
C ALA A 31 -10.57 4.72 -13.25
N ILE A 32 -9.39 5.03 -13.78
CA ILE A 32 -8.39 4.03 -14.18
C ILE A 32 -7.90 3.24 -12.97
N ARG A 33 -7.65 3.90 -11.84
CA ARG A 33 -7.28 3.22 -10.59
C ARG A 33 -8.28 2.15 -10.18
N LYS A 34 -9.58 2.47 -10.24
CA LYS A 34 -10.65 1.52 -9.89
C LYS A 34 -10.66 0.30 -10.82
N LYS A 35 -10.40 0.49 -12.12
CA LYS A 35 -10.32 -0.60 -13.10
C LYS A 35 -9.09 -1.48 -12.87
N LEU A 36 -7.93 -0.88 -12.57
CA LEU A 36 -6.73 -1.63 -12.17
C LEU A 36 -6.97 -2.47 -10.90
N GLU A 37 -7.65 -1.92 -9.92
CA GLU A 37 -8.04 -2.65 -8.72
C GLU A 37 -8.84 -3.92 -9.05
N VAL A 38 -9.81 -3.81 -9.94
CA VAL A 38 -10.62 -4.95 -10.39
C VAL A 38 -9.77 -6.01 -11.08
N LEU A 39 -8.90 -5.62 -12.00
CA LEU A 39 -8.03 -6.53 -12.75
C LEU A 39 -7.06 -7.29 -11.85
N ILE A 40 -6.41 -6.58 -10.98
CA ILE A 40 -5.45 -7.14 -10.02
C ILE A 40 -6.17 -8.10 -9.06
N ALA A 41 -7.46 -7.89 -8.80
CA ALA A 41 -8.37 -8.74 -8.07
C ALA A 41 -8.67 -10.09 -8.72
N GLY A 42 -8.23 -10.23 -9.96
CA GLY A 42 -8.63 -11.38 -10.75
C GLY A 42 -10.01 -11.20 -11.41
N GLY A 43 -10.60 -10.00 -11.32
CA GLY A 43 -11.77 -9.62 -12.07
C GLY A 43 -11.43 -9.21 -13.49
N SER A 44 -12.44 -8.73 -14.20
CA SER A 44 -12.36 -8.27 -15.58
C SER A 44 -12.97 -6.87 -15.74
N ILE A 45 -12.57 -6.17 -16.79
CA ILE A 45 -13.11 -4.86 -17.18
C ILE A 45 -13.54 -4.88 -18.64
N CYS A 46 -14.59 -4.15 -18.99
CA CYS A 46 -15.00 -3.95 -20.39
C CYS A 46 -14.38 -2.67 -20.92
N GLN A 47 -13.70 -2.77 -22.08
CA GLN A 47 -13.01 -1.66 -22.73
C GLN A 47 -13.13 -1.72 -24.25
N LYS A 48 -13.18 -0.54 -24.86
CA LYS A 48 -13.01 -0.40 -26.29
C LYS A 48 -11.54 -0.50 -26.61
N ILE A 49 -11.17 -1.27 -27.63
CA ILE A 49 -9.79 -1.50 -28.02
C ILE A 49 -9.57 -0.95 -29.43
N GLU A 50 -8.61 -0.05 -29.53
CA GLU A 50 -8.08 0.48 -30.79
C GLU A 50 -6.86 -0.36 -31.20
N GLU A 51 -6.97 -1.08 -32.33
CA GLU A 51 -5.93 -2.01 -32.79
C GLU A 51 -4.82 -1.32 -33.56
N ASP A 52 -5.09 -0.13 -34.11
CA ASP A 52 -4.15 0.64 -34.97
C ASP A 52 -3.34 1.70 -34.22
N LEU A 53 -3.13 1.50 -32.91
CA LEU A 53 -2.41 2.45 -32.07
C LEU A 53 -0.90 2.39 -32.25
N THR A 54 -0.28 3.56 -32.37
CA THR A 54 1.16 3.76 -32.27
C THR A 54 1.53 4.27 -30.85
N TYR A 55 2.78 4.07 -30.46
CA TYR A 55 3.31 4.49 -29.15
C TYR A 55 3.13 5.99 -28.86
N ASP A 56 3.10 6.82 -29.90
CA ASP A 56 2.96 8.28 -29.80
C ASP A 56 1.58 8.71 -29.25
N TYR A 57 0.57 7.84 -29.33
CA TYR A 57 -0.78 8.12 -28.84
C TYR A 57 -1.09 7.50 -27.46
N LEU A 58 -0.07 6.97 -26.78
CA LEU A 58 -0.21 6.26 -25.52
C LEU A 58 -0.98 7.06 -24.45
N HIS A 59 -0.71 8.36 -24.38
CA HIS A 59 -1.28 9.24 -23.37
C HIS A 59 -2.45 10.10 -23.86
N SER A 60 -2.96 9.86 -25.07
CA SER A 60 -4.01 10.70 -25.66
C SER A 60 -5.42 10.36 -25.15
N SER A 61 -5.67 9.13 -24.70
CA SER A 61 -6.93 8.72 -24.09
C SER A 61 -6.79 7.54 -23.13
N GLU A 62 -7.82 7.31 -22.30
CA GLU A 62 -7.89 6.14 -21.43
C GLU A 62 -7.98 4.84 -22.23
N ASP A 63 -8.77 4.84 -23.32
CA ASP A 63 -8.94 3.65 -24.18
C ASP A 63 -7.64 3.23 -24.83
N ASN A 64 -6.78 4.18 -25.20
CA ASN A 64 -5.45 3.89 -25.76
C ASN A 64 -4.55 3.19 -24.75
N LEU A 65 -4.61 3.58 -23.49
CA LEU A 65 -3.84 2.91 -22.44
C LEU A 65 -4.24 1.45 -22.28
N TRP A 66 -5.55 1.16 -22.27
CA TRP A 66 -6.04 -0.23 -22.19
C TRP A 66 -5.72 -1.03 -23.43
N SER A 67 -5.80 -0.39 -24.61
CA SER A 67 -5.46 -1.01 -25.89
C SER A 67 -4.01 -1.46 -25.95
N ILE A 68 -3.08 -0.63 -25.48
CA ILE A 68 -1.67 -0.99 -25.42
C ILE A 68 -1.40 -2.13 -24.46
N LEU A 69 -2.00 -2.12 -23.26
CA LEU A 69 -1.86 -3.23 -22.32
C LEU A 69 -2.39 -4.55 -22.90
N TYR A 70 -3.44 -4.48 -23.71
CA TYR A 70 -3.96 -5.65 -24.42
C TYR A 70 -3.03 -6.09 -25.57
N LEU A 71 -2.62 -5.18 -26.46
CA LEU A 71 -1.77 -5.48 -27.60
C LEU A 71 -0.37 -5.96 -27.21
N THR A 72 0.14 -5.51 -26.07
CA THR A 72 1.44 -5.95 -25.52
C THR A 72 1.37 -7.19 -24.65
N GLY A 73 0.18 -7.77 -24.47
CA GLY A 73 -0.01 -9.03 -23.75
C GLY A 73 -0.09 -8.92 -22.22
N TYR A 74 -0.11 -7.70 -21.66
CA TYR A 74 -0.36 -7.51 -20.23
C TYR A 74 -1.82 -7.77 -19.85
N LEU A 75 -2.74 -7.66 -20.81
CA LEU A 75 -4.12 -8.07 -20.67
C LEU A 75 -4.49 -9.08 -21.76
N THR A 76 -5.49 -9.91 -21.47
CA THR A 76 -6.05 -10.85 -22.44
C THR A 76 -7.56 -10.72 -22.49
N LYS A 77 -8.13 -11.00 -23.65
CA LYS A 77 -9.60 -10.96 -23.83
C LYS A 77 -10.26 -12.18 -23.17
N VAL A 78 -11.48 -11.95 -22.70
CA VAL A 78 -12.40 -12.98 -22.21
C VAL A 78 -13.64 -12.94 -23.10
N GLY A 79 -13.88 -14.02 -23.86
CA GLY A 79 -15.04 -14.07 -24.76
C GLY A 79 -14.90 -13.23 -26.03
N GLU A 80 -16.05 -12.94 -26.64
CA GLU A 80 -16.18 -12.17 -27.87
C GLU A 80 -16.45 -10.69 -27.59
N ARG A 81 -16.36 -9.83 -28.61
CA ARG A 81 -16.77 -8.42 -28.52
C ARG A 81 -18.28 -8.33 -28.25
N ASP A 82 -18.68 -7.42 -27.40
CA ASP A 82 -20.08 -7.12 -27.17
C ASP A 82 -20.71 -6.32 -28.33
N LYS A 83 -22.01 -6.01 -28.20
CA LYS A 83 -22.76 -5.26 -29.21
C LYS A 83 -22.28 -3.83 -29.41
N ASP A 84 -21.61 -3.27 -28.42
CA ASP A 84 -21.04 -1.91 -28.42
C ASP A 84 -19.55 -1.90 -28.84
N GLY A 85 -19.03 -3.06 -29.24
CA GLY A 85 -17.65 -3.25 -29.70
C GLY A 85 -16.63 -3.28 -28.57
N GLN A 86 -17.07 -3.39 -27.31
CA GLN A 86 -16.18 -3.53 -26.16
C GLN A 86 -15.71 -4.97 -25.99
N ILE A 87 -14.53 -5.13 -25.44
CA ILE A 87 -13.92 -6.41 -25.10
C ILE A 87 -13.78 -6.51 -23.60
N GLU A 88 -14.16 -7.64 -23.04
CA GLU A 88 -13.87 -7.96 -21.66
C GLU A 88 -12.40 -8.38 -21.53
N LEU A 89 -11.64 -7.69 -20.66
CA LEU A 89 -10.21 -7.87 -20.46
C LEU A 89 -9.92 -8.33 -19.05
N ARG A 90 -8.93 -9.21 -18.91
CA ARG A 90 -8.35 -9.63 -17.62
C ARG A 90 -6.85 -9.79 -17.68
N ILE A 91 -6.20 -9.90 -16.54
CA ILE A 91 -4.79 -10.28 -16.45
C ILE A 91 -4.65 -11.77 -16.82
N PRO A 92 -3.73 -12.12 -17.77
CA PRO A 92 -3.69 -13.45 -18.35
C PRO A 92 -3.24 -14.55 -17.40
N ASN A 93 -2.31 -14.25 -16.50
CA ASN A 93 -1.69 -15.26 -15.65
C ASN A 93 -1.06 -14.64 -14.39
N LYS A 94 -0.56 -15.51 -13.50
CA LYS A 94 0.05 -15.12 -12.23
C LYS A 94 1.32 -14.29 -12.42
N GLU A 95 2.14 -14.58 -13.43
CA GLU A 95 3.39 -13.87 -13.69
C GLU A 95 3.13 -12.40 -14.04
N VAL A 96 2.22 -12.14 -14.95
CA VAL A 96 1.81 -10.77 -15.32
C VAL A 96 1.15 -10.07 -14.14
N LYS A 97 0.36 -10.80 -13.34
CA LYS A 97 -0.21 -10.28 -12.11
C LYS A 97 0.86 -9.80 -11.14
N GLU A 98 1.91 -10.59 -10.89
CA GLU A 98 3.03 -10.21 -10.04
C GLU A 98 3.78 -8.96 -10.55
N ILE A 99 3.84 -8.77 -11.88
CA ILE A 99 4.39 -7.55 -12.49
C ILE A 99 3.54 -6.34 -12.14
N PHE A 100 2.21 -6.41 -12.34
CA PHE A 100 1.32 -5.33 -11.93
C PHE A 100 1.47 -5.02 -10.45
N GLU A 101 1.45 -6.04 -9.59
CA GLU A 101 1.62 -5.92 -8.14
C GLU A 101 2.90 -5.20 -7.75
N SER A 102 4.02 -5.64 -8.31
CA SER A 102 5.33 -5.08 -8.00
C SER A 102 5.48 -3.65 -8.51
N THR A 103 4.93 -3.35 -9.70
CA THR A 103 4.99 -2.00 -10.30
C THR A 103 4.11 -1.02 -9.52
N VAL A 104 2.91 -1.43 -9.13
CA VAL A 104 2.03 -0.62 -8.28
C VAL A 104 2.66 -0.36 -6.92
N ARG A 105 3.28 -1.38 -6.32
CA ARG A 105 4.01 -1.22 -5.04
C ARG A 105 5.15 -0.21 -5.17
N LYS A 106 5.97 -0.36 -6.19
CA LYS A 106 7.09 0.56 -6.44
C LYS A 106 6.63 1.99 -6.71
N TRP A 107 5.58 2.14 -7.52
CA TRP A 107 4.97 3.46 -7.75
C TRP A 107 4.47 4.08 -6.44
N PHE A 108 3.86 3.27 -5.59
CA PHE A 108 3.42 3.71 -4.28
C PHE A 108 4.58 4.18 -3.40
N GLU A 109 5.66 3.38 -3.32
CA GLU A 109 6.87 3.75 -2.59
C GLU A 109 7.47 5.06 -3.12
N ASP A 110 7.53 5.24 -4.44
CA ASP A 110 8.04 6.44 -5.09
C ASP A 110 7.11 7.65 -4.84
N SER A 111 5.79 7.49 -5.01
CA SER A 111 4.79 8.55 -4.75
C SER A 111 4.77 8.93 -3.27
N ALA A 112 4.96 7.92 -2.42
CA ALA A 112 5.10 8.11 -1.00
C ALA A 112 6.35 8.94 -0.63
N ARG A 113 7.42 8.91 -1.41
CA ARG A 113 8.63 9.75 -1.23
C ARG A 113 8.44 11.20 -1.68
N VAL A 114 7.64 11.43 -2.73
CA VAL A 114 7.46 12.76 -3.35
C VAL A 114 6.41 13.62 -2.65
N THR A 115 5.42 13.02 -2.00
CA THR A 115 4.36 13.76 -1.31
C THR A 115 4.91 14.44 -0.06
N ASN A 116 4.64 15.73 0.11
CA ASN A 116 4.99 16.44 1.33
C ASN A 116 4.21 15.87 2.52
N ARG A 117 4.89 15.09 3.35
CA ARG A 117 4.31 14.40 4.50
C ARG A 117 4.65 15.06 5.82
N LYS A 118 5.19 16.28 5.73
CA LYS A 118 5.56 17.04 6.92
C LYS A 118 4.40 17.09 7.92
N ASP A 119 3.18 17.34 7.42
CA ASP A 119 1.99 17.41 8.27
C ASP A 119 1.69 16.11 9.00
N LEU A 120 1.91 14.94 8.36
CA LEU A 120 1.77 13.64 9.02
C LEU A 120 2.84 13.46 10.12
N PHE A 121 4.10 13.72 9.79
CA PHE A 121 5.18 13.54 10.76
C PHE A 121 5.05 14.52 11.92
N ASP A 122 4.76 15.80 11.64
CA ASP A 122 4.48 16.80 12.67
C ASP A 122 3.32 16.36 13.57
N ALA A 123 2.25 15.78 13.00
CA ALA A 123 1.12 15.28 13.77
C ALA A 123 1.52 14.11 14.69
N VAL A 124 2.31 13.15 14.18
CA VAL A 124 2.78 12.02 14.99
C VAL A 124 3.68 12.51 16.13
N TRP A 125 4.71 13.30 15.84
CA TRP A 125 5.66 13.74 16.86
C TRP A 125 5.06 14.77 17.84
N ASN A 126 4.05 15.54 17.42
CA ASN A 126 3.31 16.47 18.29
C ASN A 126 2.07 15.85 18.94
N LYS A 127 1.88 14.53 18.79
CA LYS A 127 0.80 13.83 19.47
C LYS A 127 -0.61 14.19 19.01
N ASP A 128 -0.77 14.63 17.78
CA ASP A 128 -2.06 14.97 17.17
C ASP A 128 -2.61 13.76 16.40
N ALA A 129 -3.31 12.87 17.12
CA ALA A 129 -3.88 11.65 16.55
C ALA A 129 -4.95 11.93 15.49
N ASP A 130 -5.74 12.98 15.66
CA ASP A 130 -6.79 13.35 14.70
C ASP A 130 -6.18 13.80 13.36
N LYS A 131 -5.15 14.65 13.43
CA LYS A 131 -4.42 15.07 12.22
C LYS A 131 -3.68 13.91 11.58
N ALA A 132 -3.01 13.06 12.36
CA ALA A 132 -2.33 11.87 11.85
C ALA A 132 -3.32 10.92 11.15
N THR A 133 -4.49 10.65 11.74
CA THR A 133 -5.58 9.87 11.14
C THR A 133 -6.02 10.44 9.78
N LYS A 134 -6.22 11.75 9.71
CA LYS A 134 -6.62 12.44 8.48
C LYS A 134 -5.57 12.30 7.39
N GLU A 135 -4.30 12.54 7.72
CA GLU A 135 -3.19 12.47 6.77
C GLU A 135 -2.96 11.03 6.28
N ILE A 136 -2.94 10.04 7.17
CA ILE A 136 -2.85 8.62 6.82
C ILE A 136 -4.02 8.20 5.92
N SER A 137 -5.26 8.60 6.27
CA SER A 137 -6.44 8.30 5.46
C SER A 137 -6.37 8.94 4.07
N THR A 138 -5.80 10.14 3.96
CA THR A 138 -5.60 10.83 2.69
C THR A 138 -4.58 10.08 1.83
N LEU A 139 -3.45 9.68 2.41
CA LEU A 139 -2.44 8.87 1.73
C LEU A 139 -3.01 7.52 1.26
N LEU A 140 -3.79 6.83 2.10
CA LEU A 140 -4.45 5.57 1.72
C LEU A 140 -5.42 5.74 0.55
N ARG A 141 -6.15 6.88 0.46
CA ARG A 141 -7.06 7.15 -0.67
C ARG A 141 -6.31 7.40 -1.98
N MET A 142 -5.08 7.91 -1.90
CA MET A 142 -4.22 8.11 -3.07
C MET A 142 -3.62 6.79 -3.56
N THR A 143 -3.63 5.74 -2.73
CA THR A 143 -3.10 4.43 -3.11
C THR A 143 -4.11 3.65 -3.95
N ILE A 144 -3.60 2.77 -4.82
CA ILE A 144 -4.44 1.77 -5.45
C ILE A 144 -4.77 0.74 -4.37
N SER A 145 -6.07 0.54 -4.16
CA SER A 145 -6.58 -0.46 -3.24
C SER A 145 -6.31 -1.84 -3.83
N TYR A 146 -5.24 -2.46 -3.37
CA TYR A 146 -4.86 -3.78 -3.78
C TYR A 146 -5.34 -4.83 -2.76
N TYR A 147 -5.74 -5.95 -3.20
CA TYR A 147 -6.45 -7.13 -2.77
C TYR A 147 -6.30 -7.69 -1.38
N ASP A 148 -5.30 -7.42 -0.65
CA ASP A 148 -5.20 -7.88 0.71
C ASP A 148 -5.24 -6.70 1.67
N TYR A 149 -6.46 -6.30 2.04
CA TYR A 149 -6.69 -5.54 3.26
C TYR A 149 -6.30 -6.40 4.47
N ARG A 150 -5.07 -6.94 4.47
CA ARG A 150 -4.49 -7.66 5.57
C ARG A 150 -3.59 -6.74 6.37
N GLU A 151 -3.46 -7.03 7.61
CA GLU A 151 -2.61 -6.34 8.57
C GLU A 151 -1.21 -6.08 8.00
N ASN A 152 -0.57 -7.07 7.37
CA ASN A 152 0.75 -6.96 6.76
C ASN A 152 0.89 -5.87 5.68
N PHE A 153 -0.19 -5.53 4.96
CA PHE A 153 -0.18 -4.43 4.00
C PHE A 153 -0.03 -3.09 4.71
N TYR A 154 -0.79 -2.88 5.77
CA TYR A 154 -0.77 -1.63 6.52
C TYR A 154 0.54 -1.45 7.30
N HIS A 155 1.14 -2.54 7.78
CA HIS A 155 2.49 -2.52 8.33
C HIS A 155 3.51 -2.02 7.30
N ALA A 156 3.54 -2.65 6.12
CA ALA A 156 4.45 -2.25 5.05
C ALA A 156 4.22 -0.81 4.59
N PHE A 157 2.95 -0.37 4.57
CA PHE A 157 2.56 0.99 4.24
C PHE A 157 3.12 2.01 5.24
N LEU A 158 2.88 1.81 6.54
CA LEU A 158 3.39 2.70 7.59
C LEU A 158 4.92 2.70 7.62
N ALA A 159 5.55 1.53 7.66
CA ALA A 159 7.01 1.41 7.64
C ALA A 159 7.62 2.11 6.41
N GLY A 160 7.02 1.94 5.23
CA GLY A 160 7.48 2.57 3.99
C GLY A 160 7.35 4.09 4.01
N ILE A 161 6.30 4.65 4.61
CA ILE A 161 6.11 6.09 4.74
C ILE A 161 7.24 6.72 5.57
N PHE A 162 7.55 6.18 6.72
CA PHE A 162 8.56 6.75 7.61
C PHE A 162 9.97 6.46 7.12
N ALA A 163 10.27 5.24 6.68
CA ALA A 163 11.57 4.91 6.09
C ALA A 163 11.88 5.76 4.85
N GLY A 164 10.87 6.00 3.99
CA GLY A 164 11.00 6.86 2.82
C GLY A 164 11.24 8.33 3.15
N ALA A 165 10.97 8.77 4.38
CA ALA A 165 11.27 10.10 4.90
C ALA A 165 12.63 10.18 5.61
N GLY A 166 13.35 9.07 5.70
CA GLY A 166 14.68 9.02 6.32
C GLY A 166 14.67 8.67 7.81
N TYR A 167 13.52 8.34 8.39
CA TYR A 167 13.47 7.82 9.75
C TYR A 167 14.04 6.40 9.82
N SER A 168 14.69 6.06 10.92
CA SER A 168 15.03 4.68 11.24
C SER A 168 13.76 3.94 11.64
N VAL A 169 13.49 2.79 11.01
CA VAL A 169 12.26 2.03 11.20
C VAL A 169 12.59 0.57 11.44
N GLU A 170 12.07 0.03 12.51
CA GLU A 170 12.07 -1.42 12.79
C GLU A 170 10.65 -1.97 12.63
N SER A 171 10.53 -3.17 12.08
CA SER A 171 9.24 -3.83 11.86
C SER A 171 9.29 -5.29 12.30
N ASN A 172 8.26 -5.74 12.99
CA ASN A 172 8.12 -7.11 13.52
C ASN A 172 9.30 -7.58 14.39
N ARG A 173 9.94 -6.69 15.11
CA ARG A 173 11.02 -7.01 16.03
C ARG A 173 10.47 -7.37 17.41
N GLU A 174 11.18 -8.23 18.13
CA GLU A 174 10.82 -8.59 19.51
C GLU A 174 11.13 -7.41 20.45
N HIS A 175 10.08 -6.96 21.15
CA HIS A 175 10.13 -5.90 22.16
C HIS A 175 9.27 -6.31 23.36
N GLY A 176 9.80 -6.14 24.57
CA GLY A 176 9.11 -6.54 25.77
C GLY A 176 8.74 -8.03 25.77
N GLU A 177 7.47 -8.35 25.99
CA GLU A 177 6.93 -9.72 26.01
C GLU A 177 6.31 -10.15 24.66
N GLY A 178 6.68 -9.53 23.55
CA GLY A 178 6.12 -9.85 22.25
C GLY A 178 6.82 -9.17 21.10
N ARG A 179 6.11 -8.99 19.98
CA ARG A 179 6.60 -8.30 18.79
C ARG A 179 5.74 -7.09 18.54
N SER A 180 6.34 -5.91 18.54
CA SER A 180 5.68 -4.71 18.04
C SER A 180 5.61 -4.74 16.51
N ASP A 181 4.56 -4.14 15.96
CA ASP A 181 4.42 -4.09 14.53
C ASP A 181 5.45 -3.17 13.89
N ILE A 182 5.58 -1.95 14.40
CA ILE A 182 6.50 -0.94 13.86
C ILE A 182 7.04 -0.08 14.99
N VAL A 183 8.34 0.18 14.96
CA VAL A 183 9.01 1.17 15.83
C VAL A 183 9.71 2.18 14.94
N ILE A 184 9.54 3.45 15.23
CA ILE A 184 10.09 4.56 14.46
C ILE A 184 10.90 5.44 15.38
N TYR A 185 12.14 5.72 14.99
CA TYR A 185 13.08 6.49 15.77
C TYR A 185 13.26 7.89 15.19
N ASN A 186 13.16 8.90 16.06
CA ASN A 186 13.49 10.27 15.75
C ASN A 186 14.68 10.71 16.61
N ASP A 187 15.86 10.34 16.14
CA ASP A 187 17.12 10.62 16.86
C ASP A 187 17.41 12.12 16.98
N VAL A 188 16.78 12.96 16.16
CA VAL A 188 16.95 14.42 16.20
C VAL A 188 16.25 15.01 17.43
N THR A 189 15.09 14.48 17.78
CA THR A 189 14.27 14.99 18.91
C THR A 189 14.31 14.09 20.14
N GLY A 190 15.06 12.96 20.09
CA GLY A 190 15.08 12.00 21.19
C GLY A 190 13.76 11.27 21.40
N GLN A 191 12.91 11.20 20.37
CA GLN A 191 11.59 10.57 20.46
C GLN A 191 11.59 9.21 19.76
N VAL A 192 10.80 8.27 20.28
CA VAL A 192 10.48 7.01 19.62
C VAL A 192 8.98 6.80 19.60
N ALA A 193 8.46 6.28 18.48
CA ALA A 193 7.04 5.97 18.31
C ALA A 193 6.86 4.49 18.06
N VAL A 194 6.07 3.83 18.90
CA VAL A 194 5.68 2.42 18.79
C VAL A 194 4.27 2.33 18.24
N PHE A 195 4.11 1.63 17.13
CA PHE A 195 2.83 1.45 16.46
C PHE A 195 2.39 -0.01 16.53
N GLU A 196 1.12 -0.21 16.78
CA GLU A 196 0.42 -1.47 16.62
C GLU A 196 -0.74 -1.26 15.67
N ALA A 197 -0.81 -2.04 14.60
CA ALA A 197 -1.80 -1.90 13.56
C ALA A 197 -2.80 -3.05 13.59
N LYS A 198 -4.08 -2.76 13.37
CA LYS A 198 -5.15 -3.75 13.26
C LYS A 198 -5.95 -3.55 11.99
N TYR A 199 -6.40 -4.63 11.40
CA TYR A 199 -7.35 -4.60 10.31
C TYR A 199 -8.76 -4.86 10.80
N SER A 200 -9.66 -3.88 10.61
CA SER A 200 -11.07 -3.99 10.95
C SER A 200 -11.85 -4.57 9.78
N ARG A 201 -12.68 -5.57 10.03
CA ARG A 201 -13.54 -6.18 9.01
C ARG A 201 -14.72 -5.31 8.65
N LYS A 202 -15.15 -4.45 9.55
CA LYS A 202 -16.26 -3.52 9.41
C LYS A 202 -15.86 -2.12 9.84
N LEU A 203 -16.50 -1.10 9.26
CA LEU A 203 -16.23 0.29 9.61
C LEU A 203 -16.57 0.59 11.08
N GLU A 204 -17.62 -0.01 11.61
CA GLU A 204 -18.08 0.14 12.99
C GLU A 204 -17.13 -0.43 14.04
N ASP A 205 -16.19 -1.32 13.63
CA ASP A 205 -15.22 -1.93 14.52
C ASP A 205 -13.92 -1.13 14.65
N LEU A 206 -13.71 -0.07 13.85
CA LEU A 206 -12.47 0.69 13.81
C LEU A 206 -12.02 1.17 15.19
N GLU A 207 -12.90 1.84 15.92
CA GLU A 207 -12.59 2.37 17.24
C GLU A 207 -12.22 1.27 18.24
N LYS A 208 -12.98 0.18 18.25
CA LYS A 208 -12.74 -0.98 19.12
C LYS A 208 -11.41 -1.66 18.80
N ASP A 209 -11.08 -1.81 17.52
CA ASP A 209 -9.84 -2.47 17.10
C ASP A 209 -8.63 -1.55 17.33
N CYS A 210 -8.80 -0.24 17.20
CA CYS A 210 -7.81 0.75 17.59
C CYS A 210 -7.48 0.68 19.09
N GLN A 211 -8.51 0.57 19.94
CA GLN A 211 -8.32 0.39 21.39
C GLN A 211 -7.59 -0.92 21.71
N LYS A 212 -7.94 -2.02 21.03
CA LYS A 212 -7.22 -3.31 21.19
C LYS A 212 -5.75 -3.21 20.83
N ALA A 213 -5.40 -2.44 19.79
CA ALA A 213 -4.02 -2.20 19.42
C ALA A 213 -3.26 -1.51 20.56
N LEU A 214 -3.83 -0.46 21.13
CA LEU A 214 -3.25 0.22 22.30
C LEU A 214 -3.13 -0.68 23.52
N ASP A 215 -4.16 -1.45 23.81
CA ASP A 215 -4.16 -2.38 24.93
C ASP A 215 -3.07 -3.46 24.76
N GLN A 216 -2.79 -3.86 23.53
CA GLN A 216 -1.71 -4.79 23.20
C GLN A 216 -0.34 -4.20 23.49
N ILE A 217 -0.07 -2.95 23.07
CA ILE A 217 1.19 -2.24 23.37
C ILE A 217 1.42 -2.20 24.88
N ASN A 218 0.38 -1.81 25.65
CA ASN A 218 0.46 -1.70 27.10
C ASN A 218 0.68 -3.06 27.77
N THR A 219 -0.12 -4.08 27.41
CA THR A 219 -0.07 -5.41 28.01
C THR A 219 1.26 -6.12 27.73
N LYS A 220 1.82 -5.92 26.53
CA LYS A 220 3.09 -6.52 26.10
C LYS A 220 4.30 -5.67 26.45
N MET A 221 4.09 -4.51 27.06
CA MET A 221 5.15 -3.59 27.50
C MET A 221 6.15 -3.24 26.39
N TYR A 222 5.70 -3.07 25.14
CA TYR A 222 6.58 -2.78 24.00
C TYR A 222 7.36 -1.48 24.16
N ALA A 223 6.80 -0.51 24.90
CA ALA A 223 7.43 0.79 25.13
C ALA A 223 8.55 0.75 26.18
N LYS A 224 8.54 -0.25 27.07
CA LYS A 224 9.37 -0.26 28.29
C LYS A 224 10.87 -0.23 28.00
N GLU A 225 11.33 -0.89 26.94
CA GLU A 225 12.75 -0.94 26.63
C GLU A 225 13.29 0.40 26.10
N PHE A 226 12.42 1.33 25.69
CA PHE A 226 12.79 2.63 25.17
C PHE A 226 12.79 3.73 26.21
N GLU A 227 12.17 3.50 27.40
CA GLU A 227 12.02 4.52 28.44
C GLU A 227 13.35 5.07 28.98
N ASP A 228 14.38 4.23 29.03
CA ASP A 228 15.72 4.64 29.49
C ASP A 228 16.59 5.25 28.40
N ALA A 229 16.25 5.03 27.13
CA ALA A 229 17.09 5.41 25.98
C ALA A 229 16.58 6.66 25.24
N TYR A 230 15.30 6.98 25.35
CA TYR A 230 14.66 8.08 24.65
C TYR A 230 13.98 9.04 25.61
N GLU A 231 14.00 10.34 25.26
CA GLU A 231 13.35 11.38 26.06
C GLU A 231 11.84 11.23 26.11
N GLU A 232 11.26 10.69 25.04
CA GLU A 232 9.82 10.49 24.95
C GLU A 232 9.48 9.23 24.14
N VAL A 233 8.60 8.40 24.70
CA VAL A 233 8.04 7.20 24.05
C VAL A 233 6.58 7.43 23.72
N LEU A 234 6.25 7.38 22.43
CA LEU A 234 4.89 7.57 21.92
C LEU A 234 4.30 6.21 21.53
N CYS A 235 3.07 5.93 21.96
CA CYS A 235 2.38 4.68 21.66
C CYS A 235 1.13 4.95 20.83
N TYR A 236 1.03 4.29 19.67
CA TYR A 236 -0.06 4.47 18.72
C TYR A 236 -0.73 3.14 18.38
N GLY A 237 -2.01 3.02 18.70
CA GLY A 237 -2.87 2.00 18.14
C GLY A 237 -3.52 2.52 16.87
N ILE A 238 -3.39 1.81 15.77
CA ILE A 238 -4.02 2.20 14.51
C ILE A 238 -4.92 1.07 14.02
N ALA A 239 -6.17 1.41 13.69
CA ALA A 239 -7.06 0.49 13.01
C ALA A 239 -7.34 0.95 11.57
N PHE A 240 -7.36 0.00 10.67
CA PHE A 240 -7.60 0.23 9.26
C PHE A 240 -8.86 -0.49 8.79
N TYR A 241 -9.67 0.22 8.01
CA TYR A 241 -10.76 -0.37 7.25
C TYR A 241 -10.70 0.10 5.80
N LYS A 242 -10.29 -0.77 4.89
CA LYS A 242 -10.10 -0.43 3.47
C LYS A 242 -9.15 0.79 3.32
N LYS A 243 -9.63 1.88 2.74
CA LYS A 243 -8.90 3.15 2.55
C LYS A 243 -9.12 4.16 3.69
N ARG A 244 -9.52 3.70 4.86
CA ARG A 244 -9.71 4.54 6.05
C ARG A 244 -8.83 4.02 7.17
N SER A 245 -8.22 4.93 7.87
CA SER A 245 -7.58 4.66 9.15
C SER A 245 -8.35 5.38 10.25
N GLU A 246 -8.30 4.86 11.42
CA GLU A 246 -8.60 5.55 12.65
C GLU A 246 -7.45 5.32 13.59
N GLU A 247 -6.87 6.40 14.08
CA GLU A 247 -5.77 6.38 15.00
C GLU A 247 -6.26 6.91 16.34
N ARG A 248 -6.02 6.16 17.40
CA ARG A 248 -6.19 6.64 18.75
C ARG A 248 -4.87 6.56 19.48
N ARG A 249 -4.59 7.64 20.14
CA ARG A 249 -3.51 7.75 21.07
C ARG A 249 -4.07 7.62 22.49
N VAL A 250 -3.46 6.81 23.31
CA VAL A 250 -3.47 7.04 24.73
C VAL A 250 -2.22 7.86 25.04
N GLY A 251 -2.40 9.16 25.21
CA GLY A 251 -1.43 9.97 25.90
C GLY A 251 -1.44 9.59 27.37
N LYS A 252 -0.69 8.59 27.70
CA LYS A 252 -0.10 8.46 29.03
C LYS A 252 1.39 8.41 28.81
N GLU A 253 2.11 9.33 29.42
CA GLU A 253 3.46 9.03 29.85
C GLU A 253 3.38 7.63 30.43
N CYS A 254 4.07 6.67 29.81
CA CYS A 254 4.30 5.39 30.46
C CYS A 254 5.11 5.70 31.68
N ARG A 255 4.47 5.72 32.85
CA ARG A 255 5.13 5.77 34.17
C ARG A 255 5.32 4.38 34.66
#